data_5bbe0d204e9221037d2dd96585ce1563
#
_entry.id   5bbe0d204e9221037d2dd96585ce1563
#
_cell.length_a   1.000
_cell.length_b   1.000
_cell.length_c   1.000
_cell.angle_alpha   90.00
_cell.angle_beta   90.00
_cell.angle_gamma   90.00
#
_symmetry.space_group_name_H-M   'P 1'
#
loop_
_entity.id
_entity.type
_entity.pdbx_description
1 polymer ?
#
loop_
_entity_poly.entity_id
_entity_poly.type
_entity_poly.pdbx_seq_one_letter_code
_entity_poly.pdbx_strand_id
1 'polypeptide(L)'
;MYYTKLNYLVIFSCFLFFIQSLVLKSQTFKLKREFRGAYIATVSNIDWPSDKNLSSEKQKTELIDILDKLKAAGINAVIFQIRTECDALYNSSIEPWSYWLTGKQGRAPEPFYDPLEFVITEAHKRAMELHAWLNPYRAVKNNNSYPLAGNHVTNQHPGWILKFGELKILNPGVPEVEKYILNIVKDVVERYDIDGIHFDDYFYPYTPVKNEDSLTFKIYQSNFTNIQDWRRNNINNLISDVYQLINSINPKVKFGVSPFGIIENKYAGTKGFESYKVLYCDPLYWIDKKIIDYISPQLYWEIGHKSTDYGKLLPWWSSVKDSRHLYIGHFSSRIADENYSGKKSELGDQLRMNYQIQNVNGDIFFSAKSIVNNYSGLADSMKFFWYEFPALLPEMNWKDSIPPLAPVNLKSEKIIDGIKLKWSEPDSARDGEYPRYYLIYCFKEDEDINLGDPTKIINLIPAVQTIYIDKRLYSGKRGNIYIVSSLDRLWNESRQFSITKIDK
;
A
#
# COMPACT_ATOMS: atom_id res chain seq x y z
N MET A 1 37.83 54.36 -9.63
CA MET A 1 37.15 53.66 -10.73
C MET A 1 37.31 52.12 -10.71
N TYR A 2 38.27 51.57 -9.95
CA TYR A 2 38.45 50.10 -9.80
C TYR A 2 37.57 49.46 -8.72
N TYR A 3 37.18 50.16 -7.67
CA TYR A 3 36.38 49.62 -6.57
C TYR A 3 34.91 49.41 -6.92
N THR A 4 34.33 50.15 -7.86
CA THR A 4 32.94 50.02 -8.29
C THR A 4 32.73 48.82 -9.21
N LYS A 5 33.70 48.43 -10.04
CA LYS A 5 33.61 47.24 -10.91
C LYS A 5 33.72 45.92 -10.14
N LEU A 6 34.47 45.90 -9.04
CA LEU A 6 34.61 44.68 -8.22
C LEU A 6 33.33 44.36 -7.47
N ASN A 7 32.62 45.36 -6.96
CA ASN A 7 31.35 45.18 -6.26
C ASN A 7 30.23 44.67 -7.19
N TYR A 8 30.19 45.12 -8.45
CA TYR A 8 29.22 44.61 -9.42
C TYR A 8 29.48 43.16 -9.82
N LEU A 9 30.75 42.75 -9.91
CA LEU A 9 31.11 41.36 -10.22
C LEU A 9 30.73 40.40 -9.09
N VAL A 10 30.94 40.81 -7.84
CA VAL A 10 30.58 40.02 -6.65
C VAL A 10 29.06 39.92 -6.50
N ILE A 11 28.33 41.01 -6.71
CA ILE A 11 26.86 41.02 -6.67
C ILE A 11 26.27 40.17 -7.80
N PHE A 12 26.85 40.23 -9.02
CA PHE A 12 26.40 39.42 -10.15
C PHE A 12 26.70 37.91 -9.94
N SER A 13 27.87 37.59 -9.35
CA SER A 13 28.25 36.24 -8.99
C SER A 13 27.35 35.68 -7.89
N CYS A 14 27.01 36.46 -6.86
CA CYS A 14 26.05 36.07 -5.82
C CYS A 14 24.64 35.92 -6.38
N PHE A 15 24.24 36.75 -7.34
CA PHE A 15 22.92 36.63 -8.00
C PHE A 15 22.85 35.41 -8.90
N LEU A 16 23.94 35.06 -9.61
CA LEU A 16 24.03 33.81 -10.38
C LEU A 16 24.06 32.56 -9.49
N PHE A 17 24.73 32.62 -8.33
CA PHE A 17 24.66 31.53 -7.33
C PHE A 17 23.28 31.42 -6.71
N PHE A 18 22.55 32.52 -6.47
CA PHE A 18 21.17 32.51 -5.98
C PHE A 18 20.20 31.97 -7.04
N ILE A 19 20.42 32.31 -8.33
CA ILE A 19 19.64 31.77 -9.45
C ILE A 19 19.96 30.29 -9.68
N GLN A 20 21.19 29.84 -9.54
CA GLN A 20 21.54 28.41 -9.61
C GLN A 20 21.02 27.63 -8.41
N SER A 21 20.91 28.21 -7.22
CA SER A 21 20.27 27.56 -6.07
C SER A 21 18.73 27.54 -6.14
N LEU A 22 18.12 28.48 -6.91
CA LEU A 22 16.68 28.48 -7.20
C LEU A 22 16.30 27.55 -8.37
N VAL A 23 17.24 27.04 -9.14
CA VAL A 23 17.03 26.08 -10.25
C VAL A 23 17.29 24.61 -9.82
N LEU A 24 17.58 24.35 -8.56
CA LEU A 24 17.25 23.06 -7.97
C LEU A 24 15.72 23.00 -7.76
N LYS A 25 14.97 23.14 -8.85
CA LYS A 25 13.58 22.65 -8.89
C LYS A 25 13.65 21.21 -8.43
N SER A 26 13.10 20.96 -7.25
CA SER A 26 12.75 19.63 -6.81
C SER A 26 12.21 18.88 -8.02
N GLN A 27 12.87 17.83 -8.45
CA GLN A 27 12.47 17.08 -9.63
C GLN A 27 11.16 16.39 -9.28
N THR A 28 10.05 16.97 -9.72
CA THR A 28 8.73 16.40 -9.53
C THR A 28 8.64 15.11 -10.33
N PHE A 29 8.27 14.02 -9.69
CA PHE A 29 8.11 12.73 -10.36
C PHE A 29 6.81 12.74 -11.17
N LYS A 30 6.91 12.47 -12.48
CA LYS A 30 5.78 12.52 -13.42
C LYS A 30 5.48 11.12 -13.95
N LEU A 31 5.15 10.20 -13.04
CA LEU A 31 4.69 8.87 -13.42
C LEU A 31 3.16 8.86 -13.52
N LYS A 32 2.63 8.43 -14.68
CA LYS A 32 1.20 8.19 -14.81
C LYS A 32 0.76 7.01 -13.95
N ARG A 33 1.64 6.03 -13.72
CA ARG A 33 1.35 4.82 -12.94
C ARG A 33 2.39 4.59 -11.85
N GLU A 34 1.93 4.54 -10.62
CA GLU A 34 2.76 4.33 -9.43
C GLU A 34 1.88 3.90 -8.26
N PHE A 35 2.27 2.84 -7.56
CA PHE A 35 1.63 2.47 -6.30
C PHE A 35 2.14 3.38 -5.19
N ARG A 36 1.25 4.10 -4.53
CA ARG A 36 1.54 5.02 -3.43
C ARG A 36 0.75 4.58 -2.21
N GLY A 37 1.31 3.64 -1.45
CA GLY A 37 0.63 2.99 -0.33
C GLY A 37 0.97 3.56 1.02
N ALA A 38 0.03 3.46 1.97
CA ALA A 38 0.28 3.75 3.37
C ALA A 38 -0.30 2.63 4.26
N TYR A 39 0.49 2.16 5.23
CA TYR A 39 0.00 1.25 6.27
C TYR A 39 -0.85 2.00 7.29
N ILE A 40 -2.02 1.44 7.61
CA ILE A 40 -2.85 1.83 8.77
C ILE A 40 -2.78 0.68 9.77
N ALA A 41 -1.86 0.77 10.71
CA ALA A 41 -1.63 -0.25 11.73
C ALA A 41 -2.59 -0.08 12.91
N THR A 42 -3.31 -1.15 13.24
CA THR A 42 -4.31 -1.15 14.32
C THR A 42 -3.78 -1.77 15.61
N VAL A 43 -2.77 -2.64 15.50
CA VAL A 43 -2.11 -3.23 16.67
C VAL A 43 -1.57 -2.15 17.59
N SER A 44 -1.84 -2.26 18.88
CA SER A 44 -1.40 -1.28 19.88
C SER A 44 -1.87 0.16 19.59
N ASN A 45 -2.93 0.33 18.81
CA ASN A 45 -3.48 1.64 18.41
C ASN A 45 -2.42 2.56 17.80
N ILE A 46 -1.52 2.02 16.94
CA ILE A 46 -0.44 2.78 16.32
C ILE A 46 -1.00 3.92 15.47
N ASP A 47 -1.89 3.60 14.52
CA ASP A 47 -2.50 4.57 13.61
C ASP A 47 -4.00 4.75 13.88
N TRP A 48 -4.75 3.64 14.06
CA TRP A 48 -6.19 3.66 14.24
C TRP A 48 -6.71 2.41 15.00
N PRO A 49 -7.79 2.56 15.81
CA PRO A 49 -8.28 3.84 16.33
C PRO A 49 -7.23 4.48 17.25
N SER A 50 -7.26 5.81 17.45
CA SER A 50 -6.27 6.50 18.29
C SER A 50 -6.33 6.07 19.77
N ASP A 51 -7.50 5.62 20.22
CA ASP A 51 -7.74 5.01 21.53
C ASP A 51 -8.83 3.93 21.42
N LYS A 52 -8.59 2.77 22.03
CA LYS A 52 -9.53 1.63 22.08
C LYS A 52 -10.85 1.91 22.83
N ASN A 53 -10.97 3.05 23.50
CA ASN A 53 -12.19 3.45 24.21
C ASN A 53 -13.04 4.46 23.42
N LEU A 54 -12.70 4.76 22.17
CA LEU A 54 -13.48 5.64 21.33
C LEU A 54 -14.83 5.04 20.98
N SER A 55 -15.87 5.90 20.90
CA SER A 55 -17.16 5.52 20.37
C SER A 55 -17.07 5.18 18.87
N SER A 56 -17.98 4.37 18.36
CA SER A 56 -18.05 4.00 16.94
C SER A 56 -18.05 5.22 16.01
N GLU A 57 -18.76 6.30 16.36
CA GLU A 57 -18.80 7.53 15.56
C GLU A 57 -17.45 8.25 15.53
N LYS A 58 -16.72 8.29 16.64
CA LYS A 58 -15.37 8.86 16.66
C LYS A 58 -14.39 8.01 15.86
N GLN A 59 -14.46 6.68 15.96
CA GLN A 59 -13.66 5.75 15.17
C GLN A 59 -13.87 5.97 13.66
N LYS A 60 -15.13 6.09 13.21
CA LYS A 60 -15.48 6.40 11.81
C LYS A 60 -14.94 7.76 11.37
N THR A 61 -15.12 8.79 12.20
CA THR A 61 -14.63 10.15 11.89
C THR A 61 -13.12 10.19 11.75
N GLU A 62 -12.38 9.50 12.61
CA GLU A 62 -10.92 9.38 12.50
C GLU A 62 -10.51 8.67 11.20
N LEU A 63 -11.17 7.58 10.81
CA LEU A 63 -10.86 6.88 9.54
C LEU A 63 -11.10 7.79 8.33
N ILE A 64 -12.19 8.55 8.31
CA ILE A 64 -12.48 9.53 7.26
C ILE A 64 -11.35 10.57 7.18
N ASP A 65 -10.97 11.16 8.32
CA ASP A 65 -9.89 12.17 8.38
C ASP A 65 -8.53 11.59 7.91
N ILE A 66 -8.21 10.36 8.33
CA ILE A 66 -7.00 9.65 7.88
C ILE A 66 -7.01 9.50 6.36
N LEU A 67 -8.09 8.97 5.78
CA LEU A 67 -8.20 8.74 4.33
C LEU A 67 -8.17 10.04 3.54
N ASP A 68 -8.82 11.11 4.01
CA ASP A 68 -8.82 12.43 3.37
C ASP A 68 -7.40 13.03 3.34
N LYS A 69 -6.68 12.96 4.44
CA LYS A 69 -5.29 13.46 4.55
C LYS A 69 -4.33 12.63 3.70
N LEU A 70 -4.46 11.30 3.70
CA LEU A 70 -3.67 10.43 2.84
C LEU A 70 -3.92 10.74 1.35
N LYS A 71 -5.19 10.88 0.95
CA LYS A 71 -5.55 11.27 -0.42
C LYS A 71 -4.98 12.63 -0.80
N ALA A 72 -5.06 13.61 0.09
CA ALA A 72 -4.50 14.95 -0.12
C ALA A 72 -2.98 14.96 -0.27
N ALA A 73 -2.28 13.99 0.35
CA ALA A 73 -0.85 13.77 0.20
C ALA A 73 -0.47 12.97 -1.07
N GLY A 74 -1.44 12.55 -1.89
CA GLY A 74 -1.22 11.82 -3.14
C GLY A 74 -1.17 10.29 -2.98
N ILE A 75 -1.53 9.74 -1.82
CA ILE A 75 -1.65 8.30 -1.58
C ILE A 75 -2.86 7.76 -2.37
N ASN A 76 -2.70 6.59 -3.01
CA ASN A 76 -3.73 5.94 -3.83
C ASN A 76 -4.06 4.50 -3.39
N ALA A 77 -3.42 3.98 -2.34
CA ALA A 77 -3.74 2.70 -1.73
C ALA A 77 -3.50 2.73 -0.22
N VAL A 78 -4.33 2.01 0.54
CA VAL A 78 -4.13 1.81 1.98
C VAL A 78 -4.02 0.33 2.30
N ILE A 79 -3.08 0.00 3.19
CA ILE A 79 -2.86 -1.34 3.70
C ILE A 79 -3.37 -1.35 5.14
N PHE A 80 -4.64 -1.74 5.31
CA PHE A 80 -5.38 -1.64 6.57
C PHE A 80 -5.28 -2.93 7.36
N GLN A 81 -4.73 -2.88 8.58
CA GLN A 81 -4.55 -4.05 9.43
C GLN A 81 -5.87 -4.51 10.04
N ILE A 82 -6.39 -5.63 9.53
CA ILE A 82 -7.67 -6.22 9.96
C ILE A 82 -7.53 -7.36 10.96
N ARG A 83 -6.30 -7.92 11.10
CA ARG A 83 -6.01 -9.05 11.98
C ARG A 83 -4.65 -8.84 12.64
N THR A 84 -4.65 -8.65 13.95
CA THR A 84 -3.46 -8.27 14.72
C THR A 84 -2.85 -9.42 15.51
N GLU A 85 -3.66 -10.12 16.30
CA GLU A 85 -3.28 -11.14 17.28
C GLU A 85 -4.29 -12.28 17.30
N CYS A 86 -4.59 -12.91 16.16
CA CYS A 86 -5.67 -13.88 15.98
C CYS A 86 -7.02 -13.33 16.46
N ASP A 87 -7.29 -12.08 16.14
CA ASP A 87 -8.50 -11.33 16.42
C ASP A 87 -8.85 -10.46 15.20
N ALA A 88 -10.08 -9.99 15.12
CA ALA A 88 -10.62 -9.35 13.94
C ALA A 88 -11.04 -7.90 14.18
N LEU A 89 -10.76 -7.02 13.21
CA LEU A 89 -11.34 -5.68 13.11
C LEU A 89 -12.45 -5.66 12.05
N TYR A 90 -13.20 -6.74 11.96
CA TYR A 90 -14.36 -6.92 11.10
C TYR A 90 -15.30 -7.96 11.73
N ASN A 91 -16.51 -8.06 11.24
CA ASN A 91 -17.51 -9.01 11.76
C ASN A 91 -17.16 -10.46 11.39
N SER A 92 -16.17 -11.05 12.08
CA SER A 92 -15.73 -12.43 11.89
C SER A 92 -16.58 -13.41 12.69
N SER A 93 -16.95 -14.55 12.07
CA SER A 93 -17.51 -15.71 12.77
C SER A 93 -16.43 -16.67 13.29
N ILE A 94 -15.15 -16.45 12.93
CA ILE A 94 -14.03 -17.36 13.22
C ILE A 94 -13.22 -16.86 14.42
N GLU A 95 -12.88 -15.57 14.43
CA GLU A 95 -12.02 -14.94 15.44
C GLU A 95 -12.79 -13.90 16.27
N PRO A 96 -12.39 -13.66 17.53
CA PRO A 96 -13.01 -12.64 18.36
C PRO A 96 -12.70 -11.23 17.83
N TRP A 97 -13.56 -10.26 18.15
CA TRP A 97 -13.28 -8.84 17.95
C TRP A 97 -11.99 -8.43 18.65
N SER A 98 -11.19 -7.60 17.98
CA SER A 98 -9.91 -7.17 18.50
C SER A 98 -10.05 -6.33 19.78
N TYR A 99 -9.13 -6.56 20.72
CA TYR A 99 -8.97 -5.73 21.91
C TYR A 99 -8.71 -4.26 21.56
N TRP A 100 -7.95 -4.02 20.50
CA TRP A 100 -7.54 -2.67 20.07
C TRP A 100 -8.68 -1.83 19.52
N LEU A 101 -9.81 -2.45 19.20
CA LEU A 101 -11.01 -1.76 18.70
C LEU A 101 -11.90 -1.22 19.84
N THR A 102 -12.08 -2.00 20.92
CA THR A 102 -13.08 -1.68 21.95
C THR A 102 -12.58 -1.76 23.37
N GLY A 103 -11.27 -2.01 23.59
CA GLY A 103 -10.68 -2.22 24.91
C GLY A 103 -11.06 -3.51 25.60
N LYS A 104 -11.82 -4.40 24.91
CA LYS A 104 -12.16 -5.75 25.39
C LYS A 104 -12.24 -6.70 24.21
N GLN A 105 -11.34 -7.69 24.16
CA GLN A 105 -11.37 -8.70 23.11
C GLN A 105 -12.70 -9.48 23.11
N GLY A 106 -13.28 -9.71 21.94
CA GLY A 106 -14.58 -10.36 21.77
C GLY A 106 -15.78 -9.43 21.87
N ARG A 107 -15.60 -8.14 22.23
CA ARG A 107 -16.70 -7.17 22.26
C ARG A 107 -16.77 -6.41 20.92
N ALA A 108 -17.94 -6.48 20.26
CA ALA A 108 -18.22 -5.67 19.07
C ALA A 108 -18.26 -4.17 19.39
N PRO A 109 -18.04 -3.29 18.40
CA PRO A 109 -18.26 -1.86 18.57
C PRO A 109 -19.73 -1.53 18.83
N GLU A 110 -19.99 -0.49 19.64
CA GLU A 110 -21.33 -0.04 20.00
C GLU A 110 -21.46 1.49 19.81
N PRO A 111 -22.42 2.00 19.02
CA PRO A 111 -23.31 1.25 18.12
C PRO A 111 -22.56 0.37 17.12
N PHE A 112 -23.17 -0.76 16.74
CA PHE A 112 -22.55 -1.73 15.85
C PHE A 112 -22.23 -1.10 14.48
N TYR A 113 -21.03 -1.38 13.98
CA TYR A 113 -20.64 -1.22 12.58
C TYR A 113 -19.51 -2.21 12.26
N ASP A 114 -19.31 -2.49 10.98
CA ASP A 114 -18.17 -3.29 10.52
C ASP A 114 -17.04 -2.35 10.03
N PRO A 115 -15.90 -2.28 10.74
CA PRO A 115 -14.80 -1.40 10.37
C PRO A 115 -14.22 -1.68 8.98
N LEU A 116 -14.13 -2.96 8.56
CA LEU A 116 -13.60 -3.33 7.26
C LEU A 116 -14.52 -2.88 6.13
N GLU A 117 -15.82 -3.16 6.22
CA GLU A 117 -16.81 -2.69 5.24
C GLU A 117 -16.84 -1.16 5.14
N PHE A 118 -16.76 -0.50 6.30
CA PHE A 118 -16.72 0.96 6.36
C PHE A 118 -15.49 1.55 5.66
N VAL A 119 -14.29 1.05 5.98
CA VAL A 119 -13.05 1.59 5.40
C VAL A 119 -12.92 1.28 3.90
N ILE A 120 -13.42 0.14 3.42
CA ILE A 120 -13.50 -0.20 1.99
C ILE A 120 -14.36 0.84 1.27
N THR A 121 -15.56 1.08 1.78
CA THR A 121 -16.48 2.06 1.19
C THR A 121 -15.86 3.46 1.13
N GLU A 122 -15.21 3.90 2.18
CA GLU A 122 -14.60 5.23 2.26
C GLU A 122 -13.33 5.34 1.39
N ALA A 123 -12.54 4.29 1.26
CA ALA A 123 -11.38 4.24 0.36
C ALA A 123 -11.81 4.32 -1.12
N HIS A 124 -12.79 3.50 -1.53
CA HIS A 124 -13.30 3.48 -2.90
C HIS A 124 -13.98 4.78 -3.33
N LYS A 125 -14.67 5.48 -2.42
CA LYS A 125 -15.20 6.84 -2.70
C LYS A 125 -14.10 7.84 -3.09
N ARG A 126 -12.88 7.60 -2.62
CA ARG A 126 -11.69 8.43 -2.88
C ARG A 126 -10.84 7.90 -4.04
N ALA A 127 -11.32 6.86 -4.74
CA ALA A 127 -10.55 6.12 -5.73
C ALA A 127 -9.17 5.69 -5.17
N MET A 128 -9.19 5.04 -4.01
CA MET A 128 -8.05 4.41 -3.35
C MET A 128 -8.32 2.92 -3.24
N GLU A 129 -7.30 2.09 -3.50
CA GLU A 129 -7.38 0.66 -3.18
C GLU A 129 -7.29 0.42 -1.67
N LEU A 130 -7.95 -0.65 -1.23
CA LEU A 130 -7.84 -1.18 0.12
C LEU A 130 -7.30 -2.60 0.10
N HIS A 131 -6.12 -2.79 0.69
CA HIS A 131 -5.53 -4.09 0.94
C HIS A 131 -5.72 -4.48 2.40
N ALA A 132 -6.41 -5.61 2.63
CA ALA A 132 -6.62 -6.15 3.95
C ALA A 132 -5.32 -6.79 4.46
N TRP A 133 -4.73 -6.20 5.51
CA TRP A 133 -3.48 -6.68 6.09
C TRP A 133 -3.76 -7.63 7.27
N LEU A 134 -3.23 -8.85 7.15
CA LEU A 134 -3.26 -9.87 8.18
C LEU A 134 -1.84 -10.18 8.65
N ASN A 135 -1.64 -10.22 9.97
CA ASN A 135 -0.51 -10.94 10.53
C ASN A 135 -0.87 -12.44 10.59
N PRO A 136 -0.18 -13.32 9.84
CA PRO A 136 -0.69 -14.69 9.68
C PRO A 136 -0.56 -15.55 10.93
N TYR A 137 0.48 -15.37 11.76
CA TYR A 137 0.78 -16.31 12.84
C TYR A 137 0.79 -15.73 14.24
N ARG A 138 0.92 -14.41 14.42
CA ARG A 138 0.98 -13.83 15.76
C ARG A 138 -0.36 -14.01 16.48
N ALA A 139 -0.35 -14.80 17.57
CA ALA A 139 -1.53 -15.04 18.40
C ALA A 139 -1.60 -14.12 19.61
N VAL A 140 -0.45 -13.78 20.23
CA VAL A 140 -0.34 -12.85 21.35
C VAL A 140 0.99 -12.14 21.26
N LYS A 141 0.98 -10.81 21.20
CA LYS A 141 2.20 -10.00 21.13
C LYS A 141 2.90 -9.95 22.49
N ASN A 142 2.12 -9.75 23.54
CA ASN A 142 2.61 -9.67 24.93
C ASN A 142 1.61 -10.36 25.85
N ASN A 143 2.01 -11.49 26.41
CA ASN A 143 1.19 -12.26 27.34
C ASN A 143 0.88 -11.40 28.57
N ASN A 144 -0.37 -11.41 29.03
CA ASN A 144 -0.89 -10.62 30.13
C ASN A 144 -1.15 -9.12 29.85
N SER A 145 -1.02 -8.63 28.63
CA SER A 145 -1.41 -7.26 28.30
C SER A 145 -2.92 -7.01 28.44
N TYR A 146 -3.73 -8.05 28.17
CA TYR A 146 -5.20 -8.07 28.39
C TYR A 146 -5.73 -9.51 28.41
N PRO A 147 -6.92 -9.75 29.02
CA PRO A 147 -7.57 -11.06 29.01
C PRO A 147 -8.00 -11.46 27.61
N LEU A 148 -7.67 -12.68 27.18
CA LEU A 148 -8.12 -13.24 25.92
C LEU A 148 -9.59 -13.68 26.01
N ALA A 149 -10.33 -13.47 24.91
CA ALA A 149 -11.70 -13.97 24.79
C ALA A 149 -11.75 -15.51 24.83
N GLY A 150 -12.88 -16.07 25.32
CA GLY A 150 -13.03 -17.52 25.43
C GLY A 150 -12.90 -18.25 24.09
N ASN A 151 -13.33 -17.64 22.99
CA ASN A 151 -13.23 -18.18 21.62
C ASN A 151 -11.91 -17.82 20.92
N HIS A 152 -10.93 -17.21 21.60
CA HIS A 152 -9.62 -16.98 21.02
C HIS A 152 -8.89 -18.31 20.77
N VAL A 153 -8.21 -18.44 19.61
CA VAL A 153 -7.55 -19.69 19.18
C VAL A 153 -6.57 -20.25 20.22
N THR A 154 -5.89 -19.39 20.98
CA THR A 154 -4.99 -19.81 22.07
C THR A 154 -5.71 -20.60 23.16
N ASN A 155 -6.99 -20.28 23.43
CA ASN A 155 -7.83 -20.97 24.42
C ASN A 155 -8.47 -22.21 23.82
N GLN A 156 -8.89 -22.15 22.56
CA GLN A 156 -9.58 -23.23 21.87
C GLN A 156 -8.63 -24.35 21.42
N HIS A 157 -7.41 -23.97 20.99
CA HIS A 157 -6.43 -24.89 20.43
C HIS A 157 -5.03 -24.66 21.04
N PRO A 158 -4.82 -24.92 22.36
CA PRO A 158 -3.53 -24.65 23.01
C PRO A 158 -2.36 -25.47 22.41
N GLY A 159 -2.65 -26.61 21.77
CA GLY A 159 -1.67 -27.44 21.08
C GLY A 159 -1.13 -26.83 19.77
N TRP A 160 -1.78 -25.80 19.25
CA TRP A 160 -1.32 -25.08 18.05
C TRP A 160 -0.33 -23.95 18.36
N ILE A 161 -0.01 -23.72 19.64
CA ILE A 161 0.69 -22.52 20.07
C ILE A 161 2.17 -22.81 20.40
N LEU A 162 3.05 -22.08 19.74
CA LEU A 162 4.45 -21.95 20.14
C LEU A 162 4.63 -20.71 21.04
N LYS A 163 5.48 -20.83 22.07
CA LYS A 163 5.70 -19.81 23.10
C LYS A 163 7.15 -19.33 23.07
N PHE A 164 7.36 -18.00 23.02
CA PHE A 164 8.66 -17.35 23.01
C PHE A 164 8.66 -16.21 24.04
N GLY A 165 8.85 -16.56 25.32
CA GLY A 165 8.65 -15.63 26.43
C GLY A 165 7.18 -15.18 26.48
N GLU A 166 6.94 -13.90 26.30
CA GLU A 166 5.58 -13.33 26.28
C GLU A 166 4.88 -13.45 24.93
N LEU A 167 5.62 -13.63 23.86
CA LEU A 167 5.08 -13.80 22.50
C LEU A 167 4.53 -15.21 22.34
N LYS A 168 3.33 -15.32 21.75
CA LYS A 168 2.75 -16.59 21.31
C LYS A 168 2.43 -16.49 19.83
N ILE A 169 2.77 -17.54 19.08
CA ILE A 169 2.43 -17.66 17.66
C ILE A 169 1.69 -18.96 17.41
N LEU A 170 0.89 -18.99 16.36
CA LEU A 170 0.41 -20.22 15.77
C LEU A 170 1.61 -20.99 15.23
N ASN A 171 1.63 -22.32 15.39
CA ASN A 171 2.70 -23.17 14.93
C ASN A 171 2.57 -23.45 13.42
N PRO A 172 3.46 -22.91 12.55
CA PRO A 172 3.35 -23.08 11.11
C PRO A 172 3.46 -24.53 10.62
N GLY A 173 4.00 -25.41 11.45
CA GLY A 173 4.16 -26.83 11.13
C GLY A 173 2.94 -27.70 11.43
N VAL A 174 1.86 -27.12 11.95
CA VAL A 174 0.59 -27.83 12.22
C VAL A 174 -0.35 -27.66 11.03
N PRO A 175 -0.74 -28.72 10.31
CA PRO A 175 -1.58 -28.61 9.10
C PRO A 175 -2.94 -27.94 9.37
N GLU A 176 -3.49 -28.11 10.56
CA GLU A 176 -4.77 -27.48 10.98
C GLU A 176 -4.62 -25.97 11.12
N VAL A 177 -3.44 -25.45 11.47
CA VAL A 177 -3.15 -24.02 11.53
C VAL A 177 -3.18 -23.40 10.14
N GLU A 178 -2.60 -24.08 9.14
CA GLU A 178 -2.68 -23.63 7.75
C GLU A 178 -4.12 -23.53 7.28
N LYS A 179 -4.91 -24.58 7.48
CA LYS A 179 -6.36 -24.59 7.16
C LYS A 179 -7.11 -23.49 7.88
N TYR A 180 -6.78 -23.20 9.13
CA TYR A 180 -7.39 -22.14 9.91
C TYR A 180 -7.13 -20.76 9.28
N ILE A 181 -5.88 -20.48 8.87
CA ILE A 181 -5.52 -19.22 8.21
C ILE A 181 -6.19 -19.10 6.84
N LEU A 182 -6.22 -20.20 6.07
CA LEU A 182 -6.94 -20.25 4.78
C LEU A 182 -8.43 -19.93 4.94
N ASN A 183 -9.09 -20.45 5.98
CA ASN A 183 -10.50 -20.16 6.26
C ASN A 183 -10.73 -18.67 6.58
N ILE A 184 -9.79 -18.02 7.29
CA ILE A 184 -9.86 -16.57 7.56
C ILE A 184 -9.71 -15.77 6.28
N VAL A 185 -8.72 -16.10 5.43
CA VAL A 185 -8.55 -15.45 4.13
C VAL A 185 -9.79 -15.65 3.24
N LYS A 186 -10.33 -16.87 3.22
CA LYS A 186 -11.55 -17.20 2.49
C LYS A 186 -12.74 -16.33 2.95
N ASP A 187 -12.99 -16.24 4.25
CA ASP A 187 -14.07 -15.43 4.83
C ASP A 187 -13.98 -13.95 4.38
N VAL A 188 -12.75 -13.39 4.37
CA VAL A 188 -12.53 -12.01 3.95
C VAL A 188 -12.73 -11.82 2.45
N VAL A 189 -12.18 -12.70 1.60
CA VAL A 189 -12.25 -12.56 0.14
C VAL A 189 -13.67 -12.82 -0.40
N GLU A 190 -14.44 -13.71 0.23
CA GLU A 190 -15.83 -14.00 -0.17
C GLU A 190 -16.81 -12.89 0.22
N ARG A 191 -16.56 -12.19 1.33
CA ARG A 191 -17.56 -11.28 1.92
C ARG A 191 -17.30 -9.80 1.69
N TYR A 192 -16.06 -9.41 1.41
CA TYR A 192 -15.67 -8.00 1.34
C TYR A 192 -15.10 -7.63 -0.03
N ASP A 193 -15.45 -6.45 -0.52
CA ASP A 193 -14.96 -5.90 -1.80
C ASP A 193 -13.54 -5.31 -1.65
N ILE A 194 -12.62 -6.08 -1.06
CA ILE A 194 -11.20 -5.70 -0.90
C ILE A 194 -10.46 -5.77 -2.24
N ASP A 195 -9.45 -4.93 -2.43
CA ASP A 195 -8.61 -4.94 -3.64
C ASP A 195 -7.39 -5.87 -3.49
N GLY A 196 -7.01 -6.19 -2.26
CA GLY A 196 -5.91 -7.11 -2.00
C GLY A 196 -5.91 -7.72 -0.60
N ILE A 197 -5.19 -8.84 -0.47
CA ILE A 197 -4.73 -9.40 0.81
C ILE A 197 -3.25 -9.07 0.94
N HIS A 198 -2.83 -8.69 2.13
CA HIS A 198 -1.44 -8.37 2.43
C HIS A 198 -0.96 -9.08 3.69
N PHE A 199 0.17 -9.78 3.59
CA PHE A 199 0.86 -10.36 4.74
C PHE A 199 2.12 -9.54 5.05
N ASP A 200 2.40 -9.37 6.36
CA ASP A 200 3.67 -8.84 6.85
C ASP A 200 4.75 -9.93 6.93
N ASP A 201 5.82 -9.69 7.69
CA ASP A 201 6.97 -10.59 7.81
C ASP A 201 6.96 -11.47 9.07
N TYR A 202 5.89 -11.44 9.87
CA TYR A 202 5.81 -12.21 11.11
C TYR A 202 5.37 -13.66 10.87
N PHE A 203 6.21 -14.44 10.16
CA PHE A 203 6.00 -15.88 9.95
C PHE A 203 6.47 -16.68 11.15
N TYR A 204 7.77 -16.66 11.44
CA TYR A 204 8.37 -17.07 12.69
C TYR A 204 8.83 -15.85 13.48
N PRO A 205 9.11 -15.96 14.80
CA PRO A 205 9.51 -14.81 15.59
C PRO A 205 10.93 -14.34 15.26
N TYR A 206 11.20 -13.06 15.52
CA TYR A 206 12.55 -12.50 15.42
C TYR A 206 13.54 -13.13 16.42
N THR A 207 13.05 -13.73 17.50
CA THR A 207 13.83 -14.57 18.39
C THR A 207 14.03 -15.93 17.72
N PRO A 208 15.28 -16.39 17.53
CA PRO A 208 15.55 -17.67 16.87
C PRO A 208 14.84 -18.84 17.53
N VAL A 209 14.13 -19.63 16.72
CA VAL A 209 13.45 -20.86 17.16
C VAL A 209 14.50 -21.93 17.43
N LYS A 210 14.47 -22.53 18.62
CA LYS A 210 15.37 -23.61 19.02
C LYS A 210 14.68 -24.96 18.85
N ASN A 211 13.92 -25.37 19.85
CA ASN A 211 13.29 -26.70 19.94
C ASN A 211 11.76 -26.63 20.09
N GLU A 212 11.18 -25.43 20.03
CA GLU A 212 9.77 -25.18 20.36
C GLU A 212 8.82 -25.97 19.46
N ASP A 213 9.18 -26.22 18.20
CA ASP A 213 8.43 -27.00 17.22
C ASP A 213 9.02 -28.37 16.90
N SER A 214 10.02 -28.83 17.66
CA SER A 214 10.71 -30.13 17.39
C SER A 214 9.78 -31.34 17.46
N LEU A 215 8.78 -31.32 18.34
CA LEU A 215 7.78 -32.39 18.40
C LEU A 215 6.90 -32.38 17.15
N THR A 216 6.48 -31.19 16.71
CA THR A 216 5.69 -31.00 15.48
C THR A 216 6.48 -31.50 14.26
N PHE A 217 7.77 -31.16 14.19
CA PHE A 217 8.65 -31.66 13.13
C PHE A 217 8.68 -33.19 13.12
N LYS A 218 8.88 -33.87 14.26
CA LYS A 218 8.89 -35.33 14.34
C LYS A 218 7.59 -35.99 13.82
N ILE A 219 6.46 -35.31 13.99
CA ILE A 219 5.14 -35.81 13.56
C ILE A 219 4.89 -35.52 12.07
N TYR A 220 5.25 -34.32 11.59
CA TYR A 220 4.85 -33.81 10.28
C TYR A 220 6.03 -33.57 9.32
N GLN A 221 7.23 -34.07 9.61
CA GLN A 221 8.42 -33.82 8.79
C GLN A 221 8.31 -34.34 7.35
N SER A 222 7.41 -35.30 7.08
CA SER A 222 7.30 -35.94 5.76
C SER A 222 8.68 -36.44 5.29
N ASN A 223 9.18 -35.98 4.14
CA ASN A 223 10.48 -36.32 3.57
C ASN A 223 11.64 -35.40 3.99
N PHE A 224 11.37 -34.40 4.86
CA PHE A 224 12.40 -33.47 5.30
C PHE A 224 13.28 -34.10 6.39
N THR A 225 14.60 -34.03 6.19
CA THR A 225 15.61 -34.41 7.20
C THR A 225 16.13 -33.20 7.96
N ASN A 226 15.97 -31.99 7.39
CA ASN A 226 16.40 -30.71 7.96
C ASN A 226 15.18 -29.90 8.43
N ILE A 227 15.12 -29.59 9.72
CA ILE A 227 14.03 -28.83 10.31
C ILE A 227 13.92 -27.39 9.74
N GLN A 228 15.03 -26.76 9.33
CA GLN A 228 15.01 -25.42 8.77
C GLN A 228 14.36 -25.40 7.38
N ASP A 229 14.63 -26.42 6.56
CA ASP A 229 13.99 -26.56 5.25
C ASP A 229 12.51 -26.87 5.39
N TRP A 230 12.13 -27.70 6.36
CA TRP A 230 10.75 -27.97 6.69
C TRP A 230 9.99 -26.71 7.15
N ARG A 231 10.59 -25.88 8.02
CA ARG A 231 10.00 -24.60 8.44
C ARG A 231 9.74 -23.67 7.26
N ARG A 232 10.71 -23.52 6.35
CA ARG A 232 10.55 -22.73 5.12
C ARG A 232 9.45 -23.29 4.22
N ASN A 233 9.41 -24.62 4.07
CA ASN A 233 8.39 -25.28 3.27
C ASN A 233 6.98 -25.01 3.81
N ASN A 234 6.78 -25.02 5.12
CA ASN A 234 5.49 -24.72 5.73
C ASN A 234 5.03 -23.28 5.40
N ILE A 235 5.94 -22.31 5.44
CA ILE A 235 5.63 -20.94 5.03
C ILE A 235 5.35 -20.87 3.52
N ASN A 236 6.17 -21.51 2.69
CA ASN A 236 5.98 -21.54 1.25
C ASN A 236 4.63 -22.15 0.84
N ASN A 237 4.21 -23.22 1.52
CA ASN A 237 2.92 -23.86 1.30
C ASN A 237 1.79 -22.87 1.63
N LEU A 238 1.80 -22.23 2.80
CA LEU A 238 0.79 -21.23 3.16
C LEU A 238 0.68 -20.13 2.09
N ILE A 239 1.81 -19.56 1.66
CA ILE A 239 1.81 -18.49 0.63
C ILE A 239 1.21 -19.01 -0.69
N SER A 240 1.59 -20.22 -1.11
CA SER A 240 1.06 -20.88 -2.31
C SER A 240 -0.45 -21.11 -2.21
N ASP A 241 -0.91 -21.65 -1.09
CA ASP A 241 -2.30 -22.02 -0.92
C ASP A 241 -3.21 -20.80 -0.76
N VAL A 242 -2.73 -19.74 -0.09
CA VAL A 242 -3.41 -18.44 -0.06
C VAL A 242 -3.55 -17.84 -1.45
N TYR A 243 -2.49 -17.85 -2.27
CA TYR A 243 -2.54 -17.35 -3.65
C TYR A 243 -3.56 -18.12 -4.50
N GLN A 244 -3.53 -19.46 -4.42
CA GLN A 244 -4.46 -20.32 -5.15
C GLN A 244 -5.90 -20.10 -4.70
N LEU A 245 -6.13 -20.02 -3.38
CA LEU A 245 -7.44 -19.78 -2.78
C LEU A 245 -8.02 -18.44 -3.26
N ILE A 246 -7.26 -17.35 -3.18
CA ILE A 246 -7.69 -16.04 -3.63
C ILE A 246 -8.08 -16.09 -5.10
N ASN A 247 -7.23 -16.65 -5.97
CA ASN A 247 -7.51 -16.71 -7.40
C ASN A 247 -8.70 -17.62 -7.74
N SER A 248 -8.99 -18.63 -6.91
CA SER A 248 -10.16 -19.49 -7.10
C SER A 248 -11.49 -18.82 -6.73
N ILE A 249 -11.46 -17.86 -5.78
CA ILE A 249 -12.65 -17.13 -5.32
C ILE A 249 -12.85 -15.86 -6.14
N ASN A 250 -11.82 -15.01 -6.21
CA ASN A 250 -11.85 -13.75 -6.95
C ASN A 250 -10.46 -13.46 -7.53
N PRO A 251 -10.22 -13.78 -8.81
CA PRO A 251 -8.91 -13.61 -9.45
C PRO A 251 -8.44 -12.15 -9.54
N LYS A 252 -9.33 -11.17 -9.30
CA LYS A 252 -9.01 -9.74 -9.32
C LYS A 252 -8.50 -9.21 -7.98
N VAL A 253 -8.66 -9.96 -6.89
CA VAL A 253 -8.05 -9.63 -5.60
C VAL A 253 -6.56 -9.93 -5.67
N LYS A 254 -5.74 -8.95 -5.33
CA LYS A 254 -4.28 -9.03 -5.32
C LYS A 254 -3.77 -9.73 -4.07
N PHE A 255 -2.65 -10.42 -4.16
CA PHE A 255 -1.95 -10.96 -3.00
C PHE A 255 -0.53 -10.44 -2.92
N GLY A 256 -0.17 -9.79 -1.82
CA GLY A 256 1.15 -9.25 -1.59
C GLY A 256 1.72 -9.60 -0.24
N VAL A 257 3.05 -9.60 -0.16
CA VAL A 257 3.80 -9.86 1.07
C VAL A 257 4.84 -8.77 1.28
N SER A 258 4.99 -8.32 2.53
CA SER A 258 6.01 -7.37 2.95
C SER A 258 7.07 -8.08 3.79
N PRO A 259 8.06 -8.76 3.18
CA PRO A 259 9.11 -9.44 3.89
C PRO A 259 10.12 -8.46 4.50
N PHE A 260 10.87 -8.92 5.49
CA PHE A 260 12.06 -8.20 5.97
C PHE A 260 13.04 -7.92 4.81
N GLY A 261 13.61 -6.72 4.77
CA GLY A 261 14.37 -6.23 3.61
C GLY A 261 15.67 -6.98 3.28
N ILE A 262 16.20 -7.78 4.22
CA ILE A 262 17.41 -8.61 4.03
C ILE A 262 17.03 -10.09 4.09
N ILE A 263 17.06 -10.77 2.96
CA ILE A 263 16.86 -12.23 2.90
C ILE A 263 18.11 -12.94 3.44
N GLU A 264 19.24 -12.77 2.76
CA GLU A 264 20.58 -13.21 3.18
C GLU A 264 21.60 -12.11 2.84
N ASN A 265 22.56 -11.92 3.72
CA ASN A 265 23.58 -10.87 3.61
C ASN A 265 24.43 -10.96 2.33
N LYS A 266 24.61 -12.17 1.82
CA LYS A 266 25.43 -12.43 0.61
C LYS A 266 24.89 -11.74 -0.64
N TYR A 267 23.58 -11.49 -0.74
CA TYR A 267 22.97 -10.97 -1.95
C TYR A 267 23.28 -9.48 -2.20
N ALA A 268 23.22 -8.66 -1.16
CA ALA A 268 23.48 -7.22 -1.27
C ALA A 268 24.74 -6.79 -0.51
N GLY A 269 25.56 -7.73 -0.03
CA GLY A 269 26.77 -7.43 0.73
C GLY A 269 26.49 -6.71 2.06
N THR A 270 25.37 -7.03 2.70
CA THR A 270 24.95 -6.49 4.00
C THR A 270 25.52 -7.27 5.18
N LYS A 271 25.29 -6.78 6.40
CA LYS A 271 25.67 -7.45 7.66
C LYS A 271 24.52 -7.27 8.68
N GLY A 272 23.31 -7.66 8.29
CA GLY A 272 22.10 -7.53 9.11
C GLY A 272 21.49 -8.87 9.47
N PHE A 273 20.31 -8.80 10.07
CA PHE A 273 19.44 -9.93 10.34
C PHE A 273 19.01 -10.61 9.03
N GLU A 274 19.06 -11.94 8.95
CA GLU A 274 18.75 -12.71 7.74
C GLU A 274 17.40 -13.41 7.88
N SER A 275 16.37 -12.93 7.19
CA SER A 275 15.00 -13.45 7.29
C SER A 275 14.86 -14.90 6.80
N TYR A 276 15.66 -15.32 5.83
CA TYR A 276 15.68 -16.70 5.35
C TYR A 276 16.05 -17.70 6.43
N LYS A 277 16.98 -17.31 7.34
CA LYS A 277 17.50 -18.18 8.41
C LYS A 277 16.65 -18.14 9.68
N VAL A 278 16.04 -17.00 9.99
CA VAL A 278 15.39 -16.79 11.29
C VAL A 278 13.86 -16.77 11.17
N LEU A 279 13.32 -16.06 10.18
CA LEU A 279 11.88 -16.02 9.93
C LEU A 279 11.42 -17.14 9.00
N TYR A 280 12.36 -17.91 8.44
CA TYR A 280 12.12 -18.97 7.45
C TYR A 280 11.32 -18.48 6.24
N CYS A 281 11.57 -17.24 5.87
CA CYS A 281 10.90 -16.50 4.80
C CYS A 281 11.72 -16.68 3.50
N ASP A 282 11.07 -17.15 2.42
CA ASP A 282 11.73 -17.40 1.13
C ASP A 282 11.09 -16.61 -0.02
N PRO A 283 11.27 -15.29 -0.04
CA PRO A 283 10.69 -14.43 -1.08
C PRO A 283 11.15 -14.77 -2.50
N LEU A 284 12.37 -15.28 -2.66
CA LEU A 284 12.88 -15.69 -3.98
C LEU A 284 12.07 -16.85 -4.55
N TYR A 285 11.71 -17.83 -3.71
CA TYR A 285 10.82 -18.92 -4.10
C TYR A 285 9.44 -18.38 -4.51
N TRP A 286 8.86 -17.46 -3.75
CA TRP A 286 7.53 -16.92 -4.07
C TRP A 286 7.50 -16.15 -5.37
N ILE A 287 8.55 -15.40 -5.68
CA ILE A 287 8.74 -14.68 -6.95
C ILE A 287 8.92 -15.68 -8.10
N ASP A 288 9.81 -16.67 -7.98
CA ASP A 288 10.07 -17.71 -8.99
C ASP A 288 8.80 -18.50 -9.33
N LYS A 289 8.06 -18.93 -8.31
CA LYS A 289 6.79 -19.67 -8.48
C LYS A 289 5.61 -18.79 -8.86
N LYS A 290 5.78 -17.46 -8.84
CA LYS A 290 4.72 -16.49 -9.19
C LYS A 290 3.47 -16.64 -8.33
N ILE A 291 3.64 -16.97 -7.05
CA ILE A 291 2.58 -17.17 -6.06
C ILE A 291 2.29 -15.93 -5.19
N ILE A 292 2.67 -14.76 -5.69
CA ILE A 292 2.33 -13.43 -5.19
C ILE A 292 2.09 -12.51 -6.37
N ASP A 293 1.34 -11.43 -6.21
CA ASP A 293 1.14 -10.40 -7.23
C ASP A 293 2.12 -9.24 -7.07
N TYR A 294 2.48 -8.93 -5.83
CA TYR A 294 3.51 -7.95 -5.52
C TYR A 294 4.31 -8.32 -4.27
N ILE A 295 5.51 -7.77 -4.19
CA ILE A 295 6.37 -7.88 -3.03
C ILE A 295 6.76 -6.49 -2.54
N SER A 296 6.75 -6.28 -1.21
CA SER A 296 7.09 -5.01 -0.59
C SER A 296 8.15 -5.17 0.49
N PRO A 297 9.43 -5.33 0.11
CA PRO A 297 10.50 -5.50 1.10
C PRO A 297 10.62 -4.26 1.99
N GLN A 298 10.78 -4.47 3.30
CA GLN A 298 10.93 -3.43 4.31
C GLN A 298 12.37 -2.90 4.29
N LEU A 299 12.66 -1.89 3.45
CA LEU A 299 13.99 -1.27 3.34
C LEU A 299 14.12 -0.14 4.37
N TYR A 300 14.09 -0.48 5.65
CA TYR A 300 13.97 0.46 6.77
C TYR A 300 15.31 1.05 7.23
N TRP A 301 16.28 1.16 6.34
CA TRP A 301 17.63 1.70 6.62
C TRP A 301 17.93 2.89 5.72
N GLU A 302 18.98 3.63 6.09
CA GLU A 302 19.44 4.81 5.38
C GLU A 302 20.32 4.46 4.17
N ILE A 303 20.35 5.34 3.20
CA ILE A 303 21.30 5.29 2.09
C ILE A 303 22.71 5.46 2.69
N GLY A 304 23.62 4.53 2.33
CA GLY A 304 24.99 4.51 2.86
C GLY A 304 25.12 3.97 4.29
N HIS A 305 24.07 3.38 4.87
CA HIS A 305 24.17 2.76 6.20
C HIS A 305 25.25 1.68 6.21
N LYS A 306 26.14 1.70 7.22
CA LYS A 306 27.39 0.91 7.25
C LYS A 306 27.17 -0.60 7.05
N SER A 307 26.11 -1.16 7.58
CA SER A 307 25.84 -2.62 7.58
C SER A 307 24.63 -3.04 6.76
N THR A 308 23.65 -2.14 6.56
CA THR A 308 22.34 -2.47 5.96
C THR A 308 21.92 -1.35 4.99
N ASP A 309 22.78 -1.10 4.01
CA ASP A 309 22.68 0.04 3.09
C ASP A 309 21.47 -0.08 2.14
N TYR A 310 20.54 0.87 2.24
CA TYR A 310 19.42 1.02 1.30
C TYR A 310 19.90 1.05 -0.16
N GLY A 311 20.97 1.80 -0.42
CA GLY A 311 21.55 1.96 -1.75
C GLY A 311 22.10 0.67 -2.37
N LYS A 312 22.35 -0.38 -1.57
CA LYS A 312 22.72 -1.72 -2.04
C LYS A 312 21.52 -2.66 -2.14
N LEU A 313 20.60 -2.56 -1.20
CA LEU A 313 19.41 -3.42 -1.14
C LEU A 313 18.44 -3.13 -2.29
N LEU A 314 18.18 -1.87 -2.58
CA LEU A 314 17.23 -1.47 -3.61
C LEU A 314 17.58 -2.00 -5.02
N PRO A 315 18.81 -1.83 -5.56
CA PRO A 315 19.17 -2.38 -6.87
C PRO A 315 19.06 -3.90 -6.90
N TRP A 316 19.42 -4.56 -5.80
CA TRP A 316 19.32 -6.00 -5.72
C TRP A 316 17.85 -6.48 -5.79
N TRP A 317 16.95 -5.89 -5.00
CA TRP A 317 15.52 -6.20 -5.06
C TRP A 317 14.91 -5.91 -6.43
N SER A 318 15.33 -4.82 -7.07
CA SER A 318 14.91 -4.50 -8.44
C SER A 318 15.33 -5.55 -9.46
N SER A 319 16.48 -6.22 -9.23
CA SER A 319 17.02 -7.25 -10.15
C SER A 319 16.30 -8.60 -10.03
N VAL A 320 15.68 -8.92 -8.88
CA VAL A 320 15.12 -10.26 -8.61
C VAL A 320 13.59 -10.33 -8.69
N LYS A 321 12.89 -9.20 -8.90
CA LYS A 321 11.42 -9.17 -8.86
C LYS A 321 10.71 -10.01 -9.91
N ASP A 322 11.37 -10.38 -11.01
CA ASP A 322 10.77 -11.01 -12.20
C ASP A 322 9.39 -10.39 -12.54
N SER A 323 8.53 -10.98 -13.25
CA SER A 323 7.24 -10.47 -13.74
C SER A 323 6.19 -10.06 -12.65
N ARG A 324 6.60 -9.71 -11.43
CA ARG A 324 5.74 -9.23 -10.33
C ARG A 324 6.05 -7.79 -9.95
N HIS A 325 5.12 -7.10 -9.31
CA HIS A 325 5.37 -5.73 -8.87
C HIS A 325 6.27 -5.68 -7.64
N LEU A 326 7.17 -4.69 -7.64
CA LEU A 326 8.02 -4.34 -6.51
C LEU A 326 7.58 -2.98 -5.96
N TYR A 327 7.10 -2.96 -4.73
CA TYR A 327 6.81 -1.74 -3.97
C TYR A 327 7.80 -1.65 -2.80
N ILE A 328 8.48 -0.53 -2.65
CA ILE A 328 9.48 -0.39 -1.60
C ILE A 328 8.82 0.07 -0.29
N GLY A 329 9.06 -0.69 0.78
CA GLY A 329 8.62 -0.34 2.13
C GLY A 329 9.56 0.67 2.79
N HIS A 330 9.01 1.82 3.25
CA HIS A 330 9.74 2.88 3.94
C HIS A 330 9.32 3.04 5.39
N PHE A 331 10.27 3.24 6.31
CA PHE A 331 9.97 3.56 7.70
C PHE A 331 9.79 5.08 7.88
N SER A 332 8.74 5.63 7.26
CA SER A 332 8.46 7.07 7.26
C SER A 332 8.23 7.63 8.67
N SER A 333 7.63 6.86 9.57
CA SER A 333 7.42 7.28 10.96
C SER A 333 8.71 7.58 11.70
N ARG A 334 9.81 6.83 11.42
CA ARG A 334 11.13 7.09 12.00
C ARG A 334 11.81 8.28 11.36
N ILE A 335 11.83 8.32 10.01
CA ILE A 335 12.56 9.36 9.26
C ILE A 335 11.89 10.73 9.43
N ALA A 336 10.57 10.76 9.59
CA ALA A 336 9.81 11.98 9.81
C ALA A 336 9.74 12.42 11.28
N ASP A 337 10.26 11.62 12.22
CA ASP A 337 10.34 11.99 13.64
C ASP A 337 11.24 13.21 13.82
N GLU A 338 10.82 14.16 14.64
CA GLU A 338 11.60 15.39 14.92
C GLU A 338 12.94 15.10 15.61
N ASN A 339 13.02 14.00 16.37
CA ASN A 339 14.22 13.55 17.06
C ASN A 339 15.12 12.68 16.16
N TYR A 340 14.74 12.46 14.91
CA TYR A 340 15.56 11.69 13.99
C TYR A 340 16.91 12.36 13.75
N SER A 341 17.99 11.67 14.12
CA SER A 341 19.36 12.19 14.03
C SER A 341 20.01 12.04 12.65
N GLY A 342 19.35 11.36 11.72
CA GLY A 342 19.84 11.16 10.36
C GLY A 342 19.59 12.36 9.44
N LYS A 343 19.83 12.14 8.15
CA LYS A 343 19.69 13.18 7.13
C LYS A 343 18.21 13.53 6.91
N LYS A 344 17.83 14.79 7.08
CA LYS A 344 16.43 15.25 6.90
C LYS A 344 15.86 15.00 5.49
N SER A 345 16.70 14.97 4.46
CA SER A 345 16.30 14.65 3.08
C SER A 345 16.22 13.14 2.79
N GLU A 346 16.52 12.28 3.76
CA GLU A 346 16.70 10.83 3.55
C GLU A 346 15.54 10.19 2.77
N LEU A 347 14.29 10.43 3.20
CA LEU A 347 13.14 9.85 2.52
C LEU A 347 12.99 10.36 1.07
N GLY A 348 13.21 11.67 0.86
CA GLY A 348 13.20 12.23 -0.49
C GLY A 348 14.34 11.72 -1.38
N ASP A 349 15.51 11.42 -0.78
CA ASP A 349 16.64 10.82 -1.49
C ASP A 349 16.34 9.35 -1.86
N GLN A 350 15.70 8.58 -0.97
CA GLN A 350 15.22 7.22 -1.24
C GLN A 350 14.20 7.20 -2.38
N LEU A 351 13.19 8.07 -2.34
CA LEU A 351 12.18 8.17 -3.41
C LEU A 351 12.80 8.54 -4.75
N ARG A 352 13.75 9.49 -4.79
CA ARG A 352 14.49 9.81 -6.01
C ARG A 352 15.27 8.60 -6.56
N MET A 353 15.87 7.82 -5.68
CA MET A 353 16.59 6.62 -6.06
C MET A 353 15.63 5.54 -6.61
N ASN A 354 14.47 5.34 -5.99
CA ASN A 354 13.42 4.43 -6.48
C ASN A 354 12.95 4.83 -7.88
N TYR A 355 12.69 6.13 -8.08
CA TYR A 355 12.26 6.67 -9.36
C TYR A 355 13.29 6.47 -10.48
N GLN A 356 14.60 6.49 -10.17
CA GLN A 356 15.67 6.30 -11.14
C GLN A 356 15.93 4.83 -11.49
N ILE A 357 15.53 3.90 -10.62
CA ILE A 357 15.73 2.47 -10.83
C ILE A 357 14.53 1.88 -11.57
N GLN A 358 14.82 1.35 -12.75
CA GLN A 358 13.84 0.60 -13.53
C GLN A 358 13.28 -0.56 -12.70
N ASN A 359 12.00 -0.87 -12.86
CA ASN A 359 11.32 -1.98 -12.19
C ASN A 359 10.85 -1.75 -10.74
N VAL A 360 11.03 -0.58 -10.14
CA VAL A 360 10.28 -0.18 -8.95
C VAL A 360 8.91 0.33 -9.41
N ASN A 361 7.84 -0.25 -8.88
CA ASN A 361 6.46 0.05 -9.29
C ASN A 361 5.74 0.97 -8.29
N GLY A 362 6.41 1.35 -7.19
CA GLY A 362 5.89 2.27 -6.19
C GLY A 362 6.45 2.07 -4.78
N ASP A 363 5.81 2.71 -3.84
CA ASP A 363 6.28 2.89 -2.47
C ASP A 363 5.15 2.61 -1.47
N ILE A 364 5.49 2.08 -0.28
CA ILE A 364 4.56 1.89 0.84
C ILE A 364 5.18 2.47 2.11
N PHE A 365 4.46 3.35 2.79
CA PHE A 365 4.94 4.08 3.96
C PHE A 365 4.44 3.48 5.27
N PHE A 366 5.33 3.11 6.14
CA PHE A 366 5.01 2.73 7.52
C PHE A 366 5.31 3.91 8.46
N SER A 367 4.28 4.64 9.00
CA SER A 367 2.88 4.35 8.84
C SER A 367 2.08 5.64 8.55
N ALA A 368 0.79 5.51 8.36
CA ALA A 368 -0.15 6.60 8.06
C ALA A 368 -0.02 7.78 9.02
N LYS A 369 0.20 7.53 10.32
CA LYS A 369 0.33 8.56 11.37
C LYS A 369 1.35 9.64 11.04
N SER A 370 2.47 9.27 10.42
CA SER A 370 3.53 10.23 10.05
C SER A 370 3.08 11.21 8.95
N ILE A 371 2.25 10.73 8.02
CA ILE A 371 1.68 11.53 6.93
C ILE A 371 0.51 12.36 7.46
N VAL A 372 -0.42 11.72 8.16
CA VAL A 372 -1.66 12.36 8.70
C VAL A 372 -1.34 13.53 9.64
N ASN A 373 -0.29 13.39 10.44
CA ASN A 373 0.17 14.44 11.36
C ASN A 373 1.23 15.37 10.74
N ASN A 374 1.53 15.20 9.46
CA ASN A 374 2.51 16.01 8.72
C ASN A 374 3.87 16.13 9.44
N TYR A 375 4.36 15.04 10.04
CA TYR A 375 5.62 15.05 10.77
C TYR A 375 6.76 15.55 9.91
N SER A 376 7.52 16.53 10.39
CA SER A 376 8.61 17.20 9.66
C SER A 376 8.22 17.70 8.26
N GLY A 377 6.93 18.04 8.01
CA GLY A 377 6.45 18.50 6.71
C GLY A 377 6.32 17.37 5.66
N LEU A 378 6.17 16.13 6.09
CA LEU A 378 6.11 14.96 5.21
C LEU A 378 4.94 15.03 4.22
N ALA A 379 3.71 15.29 4.70
CA ALA A 379 2.54 15.40 3.83
C ALA A 379 2.66 16.55 2.83
N ASP A 380 3.21 17.70 3.25
CA ASP A 380 3.48 18.82 2.38
C ASP A 380 4.52 18.47 1.31
N SER A 381 5.60 17.76 1.71
CA SER A 381 6.62 17.29 0.77
C SER A 381 6.04 16.33 -0.27
N MET A 382 5.17 15.41 0.14
CA MET A 382 4.45 14.52 -0.77
C MET A 382 3.57 15.33 -1.72
N LYS A 383 2.68 16.17 -1.19
CA LYS A 383 1.68 16.91 -1.95
C LYS A 383 2.29 17.90 -2.96
N PHE A 384 3.32 18.63 -2.58
CA PHE A 384 3.84 19.75 -3.39
C PHE A 384 5.09 19.42 -4.20
N PHE A 385 5.73 18.27 -3.94
CA PHE A 385 6.99 17.94 -4.60
C PHE A 385 6.99 16.51 -5.18
N TRP A 386 6.74 15.48 -4.36
CA TRP A 386 6.92 14.10 -4.83
C TRP A 386 5.70 13.57 -5.58
N TYR A 387 4.51 13.87 -5.09
CA TYR A 387 3.22 13.39 -5.60
C TYR A 387 2.29 14.53 -6.04
N GLU A 388 2.90 15.62 -6.56
CA GLU A 388 2.17 16.80 -7.06
C GLU A 388 1.09 16.42 -8.10
N PHE A 389 1.38 15.42 -8.93
CA PHE A 389 0.45 14.95 -9.94
C PHE A 389 -0.20 13.63 -9.54
N PRO A 390 -1.49 13.40 -9.89
CA PRO A 390 -2.16 12.13 -9.68
C PRO A 390 -1.42 10.99 -10.39
N ALA A 391 -1.41 9.82 -9.76
CA ALA A 391 -0.95 8.60 -10.41
C ALA A 391 -2.02 7.51 -10.30
N LEU A 392 -2.19 6.76 -11.38
CA LEU A 392 -2.95 5.52 -11.40
C LEU A 392 -2.11 4.40 -10.78
N LEU A 393 -2.76 3.37 -10.26
CA LEU A 393 -2.01 2.19 -9.86
C LEU A 393 -1.47 1.44 -11.09
N PRO A 394 -0.38 0.68 -10.93
CA PRO A 394 0.19 -0.14 -11.98
C PRO A 394 -0.77 -1.26 -12.42
N GLU A 395 -0.87 -1.50 -13.71
CA GLU A 395 -1.65 -2.60 -14.29
C GLU A 395 -1.05 -3.96 -13.95
N MET A 396 -1.90 -4.95 -13.69
CA MET A 396 -1.49 -6.35 -13.45
C MET A 396 -1.96 -7.24 -14.60
N ASN A 397 -1.32 -7.15 -15.75
CA ASN A 397 -1.72 -7.85 -16.99
C ASN A 397 -1.75 -9.38 -16.86
N TRP A 398 -1.13 -9.95 -15.83
CA TRP A 398 -1.21 -11.38 -15.52
C TRP A 398 -2.49 -11.78 -14.78
N LYS A 399 -3.26 -10.80 -14.26
CA LYS A 399 -4.56 -11.02 -13.64
C LYS A 399 -5.70 -10.69 -14.60
N ASP A 400 -5.58 -9.54 -15.27
CA ASP A 400 -6.51 -9.09 -16.29
C ASP A 400 -5.81 -8.15 -17.27
N SER A 401 -6.12 -8.30 -18.57
CA SER A 401 -5.60 -7.45 -19.66
C SER A 401 -6.71 -6.94 -20.58
N ILE A 402 -7.98 -7.06 -20.16
CA ILE A 402 -9.14 -6.65 -20.92
C ILE A 402 -9.63 -5.30 -20.36
N PRO A 403 -9.31 -4.18 -21.02
CA PRO A 403 -9.74 -2.89 -20.52
C PRO A 403 -11.26 -2.69 -20.67
N PRO A 404 -11.89 -1.86 -19.84
CA PRO A 404 -13.29 -1.52 -19.94
C PRO A 404 -13.58 -0.73 -21.23
N LEU A 405 -14.84 -0.64 -21.62
CA LEU A 405 -15.25 0.24 -22.69
C LEU A 405 -15.23 1.71 -22.24
N ALA A 406 -14.95 2.61 -23.19
CA ALA A 406 -14.94 4.05 -22.91
C ALA A 406 -16.36 4.58 -22.67
N PRO A 407 -16.54 5.64 -21.85
CA PRO A 407 -17.83 6.28 -21.68
C PRO A 407 -18.31 6.85 -23.01
N VAL A 408 -19.63 7.02 -23.17
CA VAL A 408 -20.22 7.50 -24.42
C VAL A 408 -20.99 8.82 -24.21
N ASN A 409 -21.28 9.54 -25.28
CA ASN A 409 -22.09 10.76 -25.27
C ASN A 409 -21.56 11.88 -24.36
N LEU A 410 -20.24 12.04 -24.27
CA LEU A 410 -19.64 13.13 -23.47
C LEU A 410 -20.07 14.50 -24.04
N LYS A 411 -20.62 15.32 -23.18
CA LYS A 411 -21.02 16.71 -23.45
C LYS A 411 -20.42 17.63 -22.41
N SER A 412 -20.16 18.85 -22.83
CA SER A 412 -19.67 19.92 -21.95
C SER A 412 -20.58 21.15 -22.03
N GLU A 413 -20.78 21.82 -20.92
CA GLU A 413 -21.62 23.00 -20.78
C GLU A 413 -20.93 24.00 -19.85
N LYS A 414 -20.90 25.29 -20.23
CA LYS A 414 -20.48 26.37 -19.35
C LYS A 414 -21.60 26.66 -18.35
N ILE A 415 -21.27 26.63 -17.07
CA ILE A 415 -22.16 26.98 -15.97
C ILE A 415 -21.54 28.12 -15.14
N ILE A 416 -22.29 28.70 -14.23
CA ILE A 416 -21.81 29.81 -13.38
C ILE A 416 -20.52 29.44 -12.63
N ASP A 417 -20.45 28.20 -12.09
CA ASP A 417 -19.36 27.75 -11.23
C ASP A 417 -18.26 26.93 -11.96
N GLY A 418 -18.23 26.94 -13.30
CA GLY A 418 -17.21 26.21 -14.07
C GLY A 418 -17.71 25.52 -15.33
N ILE A 419 -17.11 24.39 -15.64
CA ILE A 419 -17.45 23.57 -16.80
C ILE A 419 -18.07 22.25 -16.31
N LYS A 420 -19.35 22.04 -16.67
CA LYS A 420 -20.04 20.78 -16.38
C LYS A 420 -19.78 19.79 -17.53
N LEU A 421 -19.26 18.65 -17.19
CA LEU A 421 -19.12 17.47 -18.06
C LEU A 421 -20.20 16.47 -17.70
N LYS A 422 -20.82 15.85 -18.71
CA LYS A 422 -21.81 14.79 -18.54
C LYS A 422 -21.60 13.74 -19.65
N TRP A 423 -21.65 12.47 -19.26
CA TRP A 423 -21.54 11.33 -20.19
C TRP A 423 -22.54 10.23 -19.82
N SER A 424 -22.58 9.19 -20.62
CA SER A 424 -23.33 7.98 -20.32
C SER A 424 -22.37 6.84 -20.02
N GLU A 425 -22.78 5.93 -19.16
CA GLU A 425 -22.08 4.69 -18.89
C GLU A 425 -21.96 3.86 -20.18
N PRO A 426 -20.83 3.22 -20.47
CA PRO A 426 -20.70 2.29 -21.59
C PRO A 426 -21.34 0.94 -21.26
N ASP A 427 -21.48 0.09 -22.28
CA ASP A 427 -21.78 -1.32 -22.11
C ASP A 427 -20.62 -2.04 -21.38
N SER A 428 -20.88 -3.26 -20.89
CA SER A 428 -19.82 -4.10 -20.31
C SER A 428 -18.77 -4.48 -21.36
N ALA A 429 -17.51 -4.63 -20.95
CA ALA A 429 -16.44 -5.15 -21.75
C ALA A 429 -16.68 -6.64 -22.09
N ARG A 430 -15.83 -7.23 -22.95
CA ARG A 430 -16.00 -8.62 -23.42
C ARG A 430 -15.89 -9.68 -22.31
N ASP A 431 -15.29 -9.33 -21.16
CA ASP A 431 -15.20 -10.13 -19.95
C ASP A 431 -16.39 -9.93 -19.00
N GLY A 432 -17.35 -9.07 -19.37
CA GLY A 432 -18.55 -8.75 -18.61
C GLY A 432 -18.35 -7.61 -17.61
N GLU A 433 -17.16 -6.98 -17.53
CA GLU A 433 -16.91 -5.91 -16.59
C GLU A 433 -17.41 -4.54 -17.08
N TYR A 434 -17.88 -3.77 -16.10
CA TYR A 434 -18.17 -2.35 -16.21
C TYR A 434 -17.01 -1.52 -15.68
N PRO A 435 -16.90 -0.21 -16.06
CA PRO A 435 -15.94 0.67 -15.44
C PRO A 435 -16.07 0.73 -13.92
N ARG A 436 -14.93 0.75 -13.24
CA ARG A 436 -14.85 1.02 -11.78
C ARG A 436 -14.69 2.51 -11.51
N TYR A 437 -13.94 3.21 -12.39
CA TYR A 437 -13.66 4.64 -12.30
C TYR A 437 -13.71 5.31 -13.68
N TYR A 438 -13.93 6.62 -13.68
CA TYR A 438 -13.70 7.48 -14.83
C TYR A 438 -12.53 8.41 -14.56
N LEU A 439 -11.62 8.50 -15.54
CA LEU A 439 -10.46 9.36 -15.51
C LEU A 439 -10.70 10.55 -16.43
N ILE A 440 -10.57 11.76 -15.91
CA ILE A 440 -10.89 13.01 -16.58
C ILE A 440 -9.60 13.76 -16.85
N TYR A 441 -9.39 14.11 -18.12
CA TYR A 441 -8.26 14.91 -18.60
C TYR A 441 -8.72 16.27 -19.12
N CYS A 442 -7.80 17.23 -19.06
CA CYS A 442 -7.99 18.55 -19.66
C CYS A 442 -6.72 18.99 -20.39
N PHE A 443 -6.85 19.26 -21.69
CA PHE A 443 -5.82 19.79 -22.57
C PHE A 443 -6.18 21.19 -23.05
N LYS A 444 -5.18 22.00 -23.43
CA LYS A 444 -5.43 23.21 -24.20
C LYS A 444 -5.68 22.84 -25.66
N GLU A 445 -6.45 23.67 -26.38
CA GLU A 445 -6.82 23.40 -27.77
C GLU A 445 -5.63 23.27 -28.74
N ASP A 446 -4.49 23.87 -28.40
CA ASP A 446 -3.25 23.84 -29.18
C ASP A 446 -2.21 22.82 -28.67
N GLU A 447 -2.58 21.99 -27.70
CA GLU A 447 -1.71 20.93 -27.18
C GLU A 447 -1.99 19.60 -27.86
N ASP A 448 -0.94 18.81 -28.10
CA ASP A 448 -1.07 17.43 -28.50
C ASP A 448 -1.71 16.59 -27.40
N ILE A 449 -2.65 15.73 -27.78
CA ILE A 449 -3.32 14.84 -26.85
C ILE A 449 -2.38 13.69 -26.48
N ASN A 450 -1.83 13.74 -25.27
CA ASN A 450 -1.00 12.68 -24.69
C ASN A 450 -1.61 12.21 -23.36
N LEU A 451 -2.37 11.12 -23.38
CA LEU A 451 -2.94 10.52 -22.16
C LEU A 451 -1.87 9.91 -21.23
N GLY A 452 -0.62 9.79 -21.68
CA GLY A 452 0.51 9.39 -20.83
C GLY A 452 0.99 10.48 -19.87
N ASP A 453 0.59 11.74 -20.09
CA ASP A 453 1.00 12.88 -19.25
C ASP A 453 0.10 13.02 -18.00
N PRO A 454 0.57 12.72 -16.79
CA PRO A 454 -0.23 12.83 -15.56
C PRO A 454 -0.61 14.28 -15.23
N THR A 455 0.09 15.29 -15.77
CA THR A 455 -0.24 16.70 -15.55
C THR A 455 -1.57 17.11 -16.18
N LYS A 456 -2.09 16.30 -17.09
CA LYS A 456 -3.38 16.51 -17.76
C LYS A 456 -4.54 15.86 -17.04
N ILE A 457 -4.27 14.98 -16.08
CA ILE A 457 -5.30 14.37 -15.24
C ILE A 457 -5.83 15.43 -14.27
N ILE A 458 -7.13 15.68 -14.34
CA ILE A 458 -7.77 16.67 -13.48
C ILE A 458 -8.59 16.04 -12.37
N ASN A 459 -9.13 14.84 -12.61
CA ASN A 459 -9.81 14.08 -11.58
C ASN A 459 -9.95 12.60 -11.94
N LEU A 460 -10.17 11.79 -10.92
CA LEU A 460 -10.51 10.38 -10.96
C LEU A 460 -11.71 10.17 -10.03
N ILE A 461 -12.83 9.68 -10.59
CA ILE A 461 -14.08 9.56 -9.87
C ILE A 461 -14.67 8.15 -9.99
N PRO A 462 -15.41 7.65 -8.97
CA PRO A 462 -16.13 6.38 -9.07
C PRO A 462 -17.12 6.36 -10.23
N ALA A 463 -17.25 5.21 -10.91
CA ALA A 463 -18.06 5.08 -12.13
C ALA A 463 -19.57 5.25 -11.92
N VAL A 464 -20.05 5.20 -10.68
CA VAL A 464 -21.44 5.59 -10.34
C VAL A 464 -21.75 7.07 -10.61
N GLN A 465 -20.71 7.88 -10.84
CA GLN A 465 -20.82 9.31 -11.15
C GLN A 465 -20.58 9.53 -12.64
N THR A 466 -21.59 10.02 -13.35
CA THR A 466 -21.50 10.34 -14.79
C THR A 466 -21.54 11.84 -15.06
N ILE A 467 -21.31 12.65 -14.02
CA ILE A 467 -21.25 14.10 -14.06
C ILE A 467 -20.04 14.57 -13.26
N TYR A 468 -19.29 15.51 -13.83
CA TYR A 468 -18.20 16.20 -13.17
C TYR A 468 -18.28 17.71 -13.44
N ILE A 469 -17.97 18.54 -12.44
CA ILE A 469 -17.89 19.99 -12.60
C ILE A 469 -16.45 20.43 -12.35
N ASP A 470 -15.80 20.89 -13.40
CA ASP A 470 -14.48 21.49 -13.31
C ASP A 470 -14.60 22.95 -12.88
N LYS A 471 -14.26 23.21 -11.62
CA LYS A 471 -14.31 24.54 -11.00
C LYS A 471 -13.02 25.35 -11.13
N ARG A 472 -12.00 24.81 -11.84
CA ARG A 472 -10.75 25.53 -12.02
C ARG A 472 -10.99 26.77 -12.88
N LEU A 473 -10.45 27.90 -12.44
CA LEU A 473 -10.55 29.15 -13.20
C LEU A 473 -9.60 29.09 -14.40
N TYR A 474 -10.14 29.20 -15.59
CA TYR A 474 -9.36 29.26 -16.82
C TYR A 474 -9.14 30.72 -17.23
N SER A 475 -7.97 31.25 -16.88
CA SER A 475 -7.51 32.57 -17.35
C SER A 475 -6.78 32.40 -18.69
N GLY A 476 -7.48 32.31 -19.80
CA GLY A 476 -6.81 32.17 -21.09
C GLY A 476 -7.68 32.44 -22.30
N LYS A 477 -7.06 32.88 -23.39
CA LYS A 477 -7.72 33.17 -24.68
C LYS A 477 -8.02 31.94 -25.53
N ARG A 478 -7.79 30.70 -25.03
CA ARG A 478 -7.87 29.45 -25.77
C ARG A 478 -8.91 28.52 -25.20
N GLY A 479 -9.56 27.73 -26.05
CA GLY A 479 -10.49 26.70 -25.64
C GLY A 479 -9.81 25.54 -24.87
N ASN A 480 -10.62 24.71 -24.23
CA ASN A 480 -10.18 23.48 -23.56
C ASN A 480 -10.78 22.25 -24.24
N ILE A 481 -9.98 21.19 -24.28
CA ILE A 481 -10.41 19.86 -24.71
C ILE A 481 -10.52 19.00 -23.45
N TYR A 482 -11.67 18.42 -23.23
CA TYR A 482 -11.89 17.45 -22.16
C TYR A 482 -11.97 16.05 -22.73
N ILE A 483 -11.32 15.12 -22.06
CA ILE A 483 -11.34 13.71 -22.40
C ILE A 483 -11.75 12.93 -21.14
N VAL A 484 -12.62 11.93 -21.34
CA VAL A 484 -12.97 10.98 -20.29
C VAL A 484 -12.68 9.57 -20.80
N SER A 485 -11.87 8.84 -20.06
CA SER A 485 -11.62 7.40 -20.21
C SER A 485 -12.18 6.63 -19.02
N SER A 486 -12.26 5.31 -19.15
CA SER A 486 -12.72 4.39 -18.13
C SER A 486 -11.56 3.58 -17.57
N LEU A 487 -11.65 3.19 -16.31
CA LEU A 487 -10.73 2.26 -15.66
C LEU A 487 -11.52 1.11 -15.02
N ASP A 488 -11.02 -0.11 -15.16
CA ASP A 488 -11.54 -1.28 -14.45
C ASP A 488 -10.97 -1.40 -13.04
N ARG A 489 -11.26 -2.51 -12.36
CA ARG A 489 -10.78 -2.81 -11.02
C ARG A 489 -9.26 -2.98 -10.93
N LEU A 490 -8.61 -3.47 -12.00
CA LEU A 490 -7.15 -3.66 -12.07
C LEU A 490 -6.41 -2.52 -12.76
N TRP A 491 -7.11 -1.37 -12.92
CA TRP A 491 -6.57 -0.11 -13.45
C TRP A 491 -6.20 -0.15 -14.94
N ASN A 492 -6.74 -1.13 -15.68
CA ASN A 492 -6.64 -1.09 -17.16
C ASN A 492 -7.47 0.08 -17.66
N GLU A 493 -6.85 0.95 -18.46
CA GLU A 493 -7.54 2.10 -19.05
C GLU A 493 -8.15 1.75 -20.39
N SER A 494 -9.37 2.21 -20.64
CA SER A 494 -10.05 2.00 -21.93
C SER A 494 -9.20 2.46 -23.10
N ARG A 495 -9.13 1.63 -24.16
CA ARG A 495 -8.34 1.93 -25.38
C ARG A 495 -8.89 3.12 -26.17
N GLN A 496 -10.18 3.37 -26.06
CA GLN A 496 -10.88 4.52 -26.60
C GLN A 496 -11.23 5.50 -25.48
N PHE A 497 -11.62 6.69 -25.84
CA PHE A 497 -12.06 7.73 -24.92
C PHE A 497 -13.13 8.62 -25.55
N SER A 498 -13.95 9.26 -24.73
CA SER A 498 -14.85 10.31 -25.17
C SER A 498 -14.18 11.67 -25.09
N ILE A 499 -14.47 12.53 -26.07
CA ILE A 499 -13.87 13.86 -26.21
C ILE A 499 -14.93 14.92 -26.44
N THR A 500 -14.76 16.09 -25.83
CA THR A 500 -15.56 17.30 -26.09
C THR A 500 -14.68 18.52 -26.05
N LYS A 501 -15.07 19.56 -26.83
CA LYS A 501 -14.39 20.87 -26.83
C LYS A 501 -15.30 21.92 -26.24
N ILE A 502 -14.70 22.89 -25.58
CA ILE A 502 -15.35 24.11 -25.16
C ILE A 502 -14.61 25.27 -25.81
N ASP A 503 -15.28 25.90 -26.75
CA ASP A 503 -14.85 27.17 -27.31
C ASP A 503 -14.98 28.30 -26.25
N LYS A 504 -14.34 29.43 -26.51
CA LYS A 504 -14.32 30.60 -25.60
C LYS A 504 -15.66 31.03 -25.04
#